data_f77c3223788f52f76c100c236f2032ce
#
_entry.id   f77c3223788f52f76c100c236f2032ce
#
_cell.length_a   1.000
_cell.length_b   1.000
_cell.length_c   1.000
_cell.angle_alpha   90.00
_cell.angle_beta   90.00
_cell.angle_gamma   90.00
#
_symmetry.space_group_name_H-M   'P 1'
#
loop_
_entity.id
_entity.type
_entity.pdbx_description
1 polymer ?
#
loop_
_entity_poly.entity_id
_entity_poly.type
_entity_poly.pdbx_seq_one_letter_code
_entity_poly.pdbx_strand_id
1 'polypeptide(L)'
;MPVGFPSTETGIDIKVLKAYFTPDEALLATYLEYNPTSLKKIYSRAKNLGMTIEQTEQKLDSMVYRRIIYEDVNAKTGEKFYGNLPYAIGFFETHINRLTKEMAEAFDEYDLPFIKEFLGEKTGLPQMRTVPINASITHENNVTSYDNAREILENVEGPYAVAPCVCAQARELIGRKCEHDMIERCMVNSQSYIDLGDAREISKVEALEILQNGEDAGLVIQPGNSKNAGGFCLCCGCCCGILSNAKLLEKPAELFATNYFSEVDEEECTGCRTCENVCPMDAIIINEVSHINRERCIGCGVCVSKCPSEAIHLRDKEKKIVPPENSSDLIAKITKKKIELSQ
;
A
#
# COMPACT_ATOMS: atom_id res chain seq x y z
N MET A 1 12.01 9.64 8.18
CA MET A 1 10.77 8.87 8.00
C MET A 1 11.02 7.42 8.39
N PRO A 2 10.11 6.72 9.07
CA PRO A 2 10.31 5.34 9.53
C PRO A 2 10.41 4.37 8.35
N VAL A 3 9.55 4.52 7.36
CA VAL A 3 9.76 3.94 6.05
C VAL A 3 10.67 4.88 5.29
N GLY A 4 11.70 4.35 4.63
CA GLY A 4 12.69 5.17 3.96
C GLY A 4 12.07 6.05 2.88
N PHE A 5 12.71 7.17 2.68
CA PHE A 5 12.47 8.07 1.57
C PHE A 5 13.83 8.21 0.88
N PRO A 6 14.18 7.28 -0.02
CA PRO A 6 15.50 7.21 -0.60
C PRO A 6 15.83 8.48 -1.39
N SER A 7 17.00 9.03 -1.13
CA SER A 7 17.53 10.12 -1.95
C SER A 7 17.94 9.61 -3.33
N THR A 8 17.82 10.48 -4.32
CA THR A 8 18.15 10.16 -5.71
C THR A 8 19.21 11.12 -6.23
N GLU A 9 20.07 10.66 -7.14
CA GLU A 9 21.07 11.51 -7.79
C GLU A 9 20.42 12.61 -8.64
N THR A 10 19.21 12.35 -9.13
CA THR A 10 18.44 13.29 -9.97
C THR A 10 17.73 14.37 -9.17
N GLY A 11 17.65 14.24 -7.83
CA GLY A 11 16.91 15.17 -6.97
C GLY A 11 15.38 15.05 -7.05
N ILE A 12 14.86 13.97 -7.63
CA ILE A 12 13.42 13.74 -7.73
C ILE A 12 12.76 13.58 -6.36
N ASP A 13 13.45 13.00 -5.37
CA ASP A 13 13.05 12.97 -3.97
C ASP A 13 12.76 14.37 -3.42
N ILE A 14 13.62 15.35 -3.72
CA ILE A 14 13.40 16.74 -3.33
C ILE A 14 12.23 17.37 -4.11
N LYS A 15 12.05 17.01 -5.39
CA LYS A 15 10.89 17.48 -6.19
C LYS A 15 9.58 16.99 -5.55
N VAL A 16 9.52 15.71 -5.13
CA VAL A 16 8.37 15.17 -4.41
C VAL A 16 8.11 15.97 -3.13
N LEU A 17 9.12 16.16 -2.27
CA LEU A 17 8.93 16.92 -1.02
C LEU A 17 8.41 18.33 -1.28
N LYS A 18 8.93 19.04 -2.27
CA LYS A 18 8.49 20.40 -2.63
C LYS A 18 7.05 20.46 -3.13
N ALA A 19 6.53 19.38 -3.75
CA ALA A 19 5.14 19.33 -4.17
C ALA A 19 4.15 19.25 -2.98
N TYR A 20 4.60 18.76 -1.83
CA TYR A 20 3.77 18.58 -0.64
C TYR A 20 4.07 19.60 0.47
N PHE A 21 5.32 19.97 0.69
CA PHE A 21 5.77 20.79 1.81
C PHE A 21 6.33 22.14 1.36
N THR A 22 5.99 23.18 2.08
CA THR A 22 6.81 24.41 2.06
C THR A 22 8.12 24.18 2.80
N PRO A 23 9.19 25.01 2.57
CA PRO A 23 10.46 24.85 3.27
C PRO A 23 10.34 24.86 4.80
N ASP A 24 9.51 25.75 5.35
CA ASP A 24 9.29 25.84 6.80
C ASP A 24 8.53 24.63 7.37
N GLU A 25 7.55 24.09 6.62
CA GLU A 25 6.83 22.88 7.01
C GLU A 25 7.76 21.66 6.97
N ALA A 26 8.58 21.54 5.93
CA ALA A 26 9.56 20.46 5.83
C ALA A 26 10.55 20.53 7.01
N LEU A 27 11.01 21.74 7.38
CA LEU A 27 11.90 21.94 8.51
C LEU A 27 11.21 21.55 9.84
N LEU A 28 9.96 21.99 10.07
CA LEU A 28 9.21 21.63 11.28
C LEU A 28 8.96 20.11 11.33
N ALA A 29 8.65 19.48 10.21
CA ALA A 29 8.44 18.04 10.11
C ALA A 29 9.66 17.19 10.55
N THR A 30 10.89 17.74 10.45
CA THR A 30 12.11 17.05 10.93
C THR A 30 12.12 16.83 12.45
N TYR A 31 11.31 17.56 13.22
CA TYR A 31 11.18 17.42 14.67
C TYR A 31 10.05 16.47 15.09
N LEU A 32 9.27 15.98 14.13
CA LEU A 32 8.20 15.00 14.35
C LEU A 32 8.74 13.56 14.25
N GLU A 33 8.13 12.68 15.01
CA GLU A 33 8.33 11.23 14.92
C GLU A 33 7.14 10.60 14.19
N TYR A 34 7.26 9.32 13.80
CA TYR A 34 6.11 8.57 13.30
C TYR A 34 5.07 8.37 14.40
N ASN A 35 5.50 7.97 15.60
CA ASN A 35 4.59 7.89 16.73
C ASN A 35 4.23 9.31 17.20
N PRO A 36 2.94 9.64 17.32
CA PRO A 36 2.51 10.98 17.69
C PRO A 36 3.09 11.41 19.02
N THR A 37 3.54 12.65 19.09
CA THR A 37 4.08 13.26 20.30
C THR A 37 3.37 14.56 20.62
N SER A 38 3.30 14.91 21.92
CA SER A 38 2.60 16.11 22.37
C SER A 38 3.25 17.39 21.83
N LEU A 39 2.42 18.42 21.61
CA LEU A 39 2.87 19.77 21.19
C LEU A 39 4.05 20.28 22.03
N LYS A 40 3.98 20.13 23.38
CA LYS A 40 5.05 20.57 24.28
C LYS A 40 6.40 19.91 23.98
N LYS A 41 6.40 18.62 23.67
CA LYS A 41 7.62 17.87 23.34
C LYS A 41 8.18 18.28 21.98
N ILE A 42 7.30 18.47 20.98
CA ILE A 42 7.68 18.96 19.65
C ILE A 42 8.27 20.37 19.76
N TYR A 43 7.57 21.27 20.42
CA TYR A 43 8.04 22.65 20.66
C TYR A 43 9.40 22.68 21.36
N SER A 44 9.59 21.84 22.38
CA SER A 44 10.88 21.75 23.10
C SER A 44 12.05 21.40 22.17
N ARG A 45 11.82 20.55 21.16
CA ARG A 45 12.83 20.16 20.16
C ARG A 45 13.04 21.24 19.10
N ALA A 46 11.94 21.94 18.73
CA ALA A 46 11.92 22.92 17.64
C ALA A 46 12.15 24.38 18.08
N LYS A 47 12.61 24.63 19.31
CA LYS A 47 12.83 25.99 19.87
C LYS A 47 13.74 26.87 19.00
N ASN A 48 14.72 26.28 18.36
CA ASN A 48 15.65 26.97 17.47
C ASN A 48 15.01 27.54 16.20
N LEU A 49 13.75 27.17 15.89
CA LEU A 49 13.00 27.75 14.77
C LEU A 49 12.45 29.16 15.07
N GLY A 50 12.57 29.63 16.32
CA GLY A 50 12.16 30.97 16.72
C GLY A 50 10.65 31.22 16.78
N MET A 51 9.82 30.18 16.69
CA MET A 51 8.36 30.25 16.81
C MET A 51 7.95 30.19 18.30
N THR A 52 6.80 30.77 18.65
CA THR A 52 6.16 30.51 19.93
C THR A 52 5.45 29.16 19.91
N ILE A 53 4.99 28.66 21.06
CA ILE A 53 4.26 27.38 21.12
C ILE A 53 2.93 27.47 20.37
N GLU A 54 2.25 28.62 20.43
CA GLU A 54 0.99 28.89 19.72
C GLU A 54 1.23 28.92 18.20
N GLN A 55 2.30 29.55 17.75
CA GLN A 55 2.67 29.55 16.33
C GLN A 55 3.05 28.14 15.83
N THR A 56 3.70 27.35 16.68
CA THR A 56 4.05 25.96 16.37
C THR A 56 2.77 25.12 16.22
N GLU A 57 1.81 25.27 17.14
CA GLU A 57 0.52 24.59 17.06
C GLU A 57 -0.26 24.96 15.81
N GLN A 58 -0.42 26.26 15.54
CA GLN A 58 -1.11 26.74 14.33
C GLN A 58 -0.50 26.18 13.05
N LYS A 59 0.83 26.09 12.99
CA LYS A 59 1.53 25.53 11.84
C LYS A 59 1.30 24.02 11.73
N LEU A 60 1.37 23.28 12.84
CA LEU A 60 1.06 21.83 12.87
C LEU A 60 -0.39 21.58 12.46
N ASP A 61 -1.36 22.33 12.98
CA ASP A 61 -2.78 22.23 12.61
C ASP A 61 -2.98 22.50 11.11
N SER A 62 -2.27 23.49 10.54
CA SER A 62 -2.27 23.74 9.11
C SER A 62 -1.70 22.56 8.31
N MET A 63 -0.64 21.92 8.79
CA MET A 63 -0.04 20.75 8.14
C MET A 63 -0.96 19.53 8.21
N VAL A 64 -1.70 19.35 9.31
CA VAL A 64 -2.75 18.33 9.44
C VAL A 64 -3.87 18.60 8.44
N TYR A 65 -4.37 19.84 8.36
CA TYR A 65 -5.39 20.23 7.39
C TYR A 65 -4.97 19.98 5.94
N ARG A 66 -3.68 20.19 5.63
CA ARG A 66 -3.08 19.88 4.33
C ARG A 66 -2.76 18.40 4.11
N ARG A 67 -3.00 17.54 5.08
CA ARG A 67 -2.79 16.08 4.99
C ARG A 67 -1.33 15.65 4.82
N ILE A 68 -0.36 16.44 5.22
CA ILE A 68 1.07 16.10 5.12
C ILE A 68 1.66 15.52 6.41
N ILE A 69 0.93 15.68 7.52
CA ILE A 69 1.15 15.01 8.80
C ILE A 69 -0.20 14.56 9.37
N TYR A 70 -0.20 13.79 10.44
CA TYR A 70 -1.44 13.41 11.12
C TYR A 70 -1.45 13.86 12.57
N GLU A 71 -2.67 13.98 13.13
CA GLU A 71 -2.88 14.21 14.55
C GLU A 71 -3.62 13.04 15.19
N ASP A 72 -3.38 12.85 16.47
CA ASP A 72 -4.14 12.01 17.37
C ASP A 72 -4.62 12.88 18.54
N VAL A 73 -5.87 12.72 18.94
CA VAL A 73 -6.46 13.52 20.01
C VAL A 73 -6.84 12.61 21.17
N ASN A 74 -6.29 12.88 22.33
CA ASN A 74 -6.69 12.17 23.54
C ASN A 74 -8.17 12.45 23.86
N ALA A 75 -9.03 11.45 23.70
CA ALA A 75 -10.48 11.58 23.84
C ALA A 75 -10.92 12.06 25.26
N LYS A 76 -10.07 11.90 26.29
CA LYS A 76 -10.39 12.32 27.66
C LYS A 76 -9.95 13.74 27.98
N THR A 77 -8.83 14.17 27.44
CA THR A 77 -8.20 15.46 27.79
C THR A 77 -8.31 16.50 26.69
N GLY A 78 -8.63 16.10 25.44
CA GLY A 78 -8.57 16.96 24.26
C GLY A 78 -7.14 17.34 23.85
N GLU A 79 -6.10 16.74 24.46
CA GLU A 79 -4.71 17.03 24.12
C GLU A 79 -4.38 16.46 22.73
N LYS A 80 -3.76 17.28 21.90
CA LYS A 80 -3.32 16.93 20.55
C LYS A 80 -1.90 16.37 20.55
N PHE A 81 -1.72 15.35 19.75
CA PHE A 81 -0.43 14.71 19.45
C PHE A 81 -0.23 14.71 17.93
N TYR A 82 0.95 15.03 17.46
CA TYR A 82 1.23 15.13 16.03
C TYR A 82 2.33 14.16 15.64
N GLY A 83 2.18 13.54 14.46
CA GLY A 83 3.11 12.56 13.93
C GLY A 83 3.36 12.73 12.44
N ASN A 84 4.55 12.33 11.99
CA ASN A 84 4.90 12.30 10.57
C ASN A 84 4.22 11.11 9.87
N LEU A 85 3.73 11.37 8.67
CA LEU A 85 3.33 10.33 7.73
C LEU A 85 4.54 9.85 6.91
N PRO A 86 4.64 8.56 6.56
CA PRO A 86 5.51 8.11 5.48
C PRO A 86 5.04 8.71 4.16
N TYR A 87 5.82 8.52 3.09
CA TYR A 87 5.37 8.93 1.75
C TYR A 87 4.20 8.06 1.28
N ALA A 88 4.41 6.77 1.20
CA ALA A 88 3.40 5.76 0.92
C ALA A 88 3.62 4.54 1.87
N ILE A 89 2.63 4.03 2.52
CA ILE A 89 1.23 4.50 2.63
C ILE A 89 1.25 5.66 3.64
N GLY A 90 0.84 6.82 3.21
CA GLY A 90 0.93 8.01 4.04
C GLY A 90 0.46 9.27 3.32
N PHE A 91 1.32 10.32 3.21
CA PHE A 91 0.84 11.60 2.68
C PHE A 91 0.52 11.57 1.17
N PHE A 92 0.96 10.57 0.41
CA PHE A 92 0.47 10.37 -0.95
C PHE A 92 -1.00 9.93 -0.96
N GLU A 93 -1.37 8.92 -0.17
CA GLU A 93 -2.74 8.41 -0.09
C GLU A 93 -3.72 9.40 0.56
N THR A 94 -3.25 10.24 1.48
CA THR A 94 -4.11 11.27 2.09
C THR A 94 -4.46 12.42 1.14
N HIS A 95 -3.88 12.45 -0.07
CA HIS A 95 -4.22 13.44 -1.11
C HIS A 95 -5.25 12.93 -2.15
N ILE A 96 -5.98 11.87 -1.84
CA ILE A 96 -7.13 11.43 -2.64
C ILE A 96 -8.04 12.64 -2.94
N ASN A 97 -8.42 12.81 -4.23
CA ASN A 97 -9.19 13.94 -4.74
C ASN A 97 -8.53 15.34 -4.62
N ARG A 98 -7.25 15.41 -4.19
CA ARG A 98 -6.51 16.67 -4.01
C ARG A 98 -5.19 16.71 -4.76
N LEU A 99 -4.87 15.64 -5.49
CA LEU A 99 -3.64 15.57 -6.28
C LEU A 99 -3.63 16.68 -7.33
N THR A 100 -2.49 17.36 -7.43
CA THR A 100 -2.18 18.23 -8.56
C THR A 100 -1.41 17.45 -9.63
N LYS A 101 -1.36 17.99 -10.85
CA LYS A 101 -0.56 17.41 -11.92
C LYS A 101 0.92 17.33 -11.53
N GLU A 102 1.45 18.33 -10.83
CA GLU A 102 2.83 18.36 -10.33
C GLU A 102 3.10 17.21 -9.34
N MET A 103 2.15 16.95 -8.40
CA MET A 103 2.25 15.82 -7.48
C MET A 103 2.23 14.49 -8.22
N ALA A 104 1.37 14.36 -9.23
CA ALA A 104 1.25 13.16 -10.04
C ALA A 104 2.50 12.87 -10.89
N GLU A 105 3.09 13.91 -11.50
CA GLU A 105 4.35 13.81 -12.23
C GLU A 105 5.51 13.44 -11.29
N ALA A 106 5.58 14.05 -10.11
CA ALA A 106 6.60 13.73 -9.12
C ALA A 106 6.46 12.30 -8.59
N PHE A 107 5.21 11.81 -8.40
CA PHE A 107 4.91 10.42 -8.05
C PHE A 107 5.42 9.46 -9.14
N ASP A 108 5.05 9.69 -10.41
CA ASP A 108 5.44 8.83 -11.53
C ASP A 108 6.97 8.71 -11.69
N GLU A 109 7.69 9.83 -11.52
CA GLU A 109 9.15 9.84 -11.62
C GLU A 109 9.84 9.19 -10.40
N TYR A 110 9.24 9.26 -9.21
CA TYR A 110 9.83 8.75 -7.97
C TYR A 110 9.47 7.31 -7.65
N ASP A 111 8.41 6.77 -8.24
CA ASP A 111 7.92 5.41 -7.94
C ASP A 111 9.00 4.34 -8.07
N LEU A 112 9.77 4.33 -9.17
CA LEU A 112 10.78 3.32 -9.40
C LEU A 112 11.95 3.38 -8.40
N PRO A 113 12.53 4.55 -8.07
CA PRO A 113 13.49 4.67 -6.98
C PRO A 113 12.93 4.24 -5.61
N PHE A 114 11.64 4.50 -5.37
CA PHE A 114 10.99 4.24 -4.09
C PHE A 114 10.56 2.78 -3.91
N ILE A 115 10.21 2.07 -4.99
CA ILE A 115 9.57 0.74 -4.92
C ILE A 115 10.37 -0.29 -4.11
N LYS A 116 11.68 -0.30 -4.22
CA LYS A 116 12.55 -1.23 -3.49
C LYS A 116 12.50 -0.98 -1.99
N GLU A 117 12.47 0.29 -1.58
CA GLU A 117 12.32 0.66 -0.17
C GLU A 117 10.93 0.28 0.36
N PHE A 118 9.87 0.52 -0.42
CA PHE A 118 8.49 0.15 -0.08
C PHE A 118 8.32 -1.35 0.10
N LEU A 119 8.89 -2.13 -0.80
CA LEU A 119 8.86 -3.59 -0.76
C LEU A 119 9.87 -4.17 0.25
N GLY A 120 10.64 -3.32 0.93
CA GLY A 120 11.54 -3.74 2.00
C GLY A 120 12.76 -4.51 1.52
N GLU A 121 13.33 -4.21 0.36
CA GLU A 121 14.51 -4.90 -0.22
C GLU A 121 15.64 -5.08 0.81
N LYS A 122 15.94 -4.04 1.60
CA LYS A 122 16.99 -4.10 2.62
C LYS A 122 16.55 -4.71 3.95
N THR A 123 15.27 -4.50 4.32
CA THR A 123 14.77 -4.89 5.65
C THR A 123 14.12 -6.28 5.66
N GLY A 124 13.72 -6.80 4.51
CA GLY A 124 12.90 -8.01 4.39
C GLY A 124 11.45 -7.83 4.88
N LEU A 125 11.01 -6.58 5.06
CA LEU A 125 9.71 -6.24 5.64
C LEU A 125 8.97 -5.23 4.73
N PRO A 126 8.24 -5.68 3.71
CA PRO A 126 7.41 -4.81 2.88
C PRO A 126 6.26 -4.22 3.68
N GLN A 127 5.76 -3.06 3.26
CA GLN A 127 4.64 -2.39 3.93
C GLN A 127 3.29 -3.04 3.65
N MET A 128 3.15 -3.67 2.49
CA MET A 128 1.96 -4.41 2.10
C MET A 128 2.32 -5.86 1.80
N ARG A 129 1.31 -6.70 1.77
CA ARG A 129 1.41 -8.11 1.38
C ARG A 129 0.42 -8.41 0.28
N THR A 130 0.64 -9.49 -0.45
CA THR A 130 -0.32 -10.02 -1.40
C THR A 130 -1.02 -11.23 -0.77
N VAL A 131 -2.34 -11.20 -0.73
CA VAL A 131 -3.16 -12.35 -0.38
C VAL A 131 -3.89 -12.87 -1.62
N PRO A 132 -4.12 -14.18 -1.72
CA PRO A 132 -4.83 -14.73 -2.87
C PRO A 132 -6.29 -14.29 -2.89
N ILE A 133 -6.86 -14.15 -4.08
CA ILE A 133 -8.30 -13.94 -4.23
C ILE A 133 -9.05 -15.22 -3.80
N ASN A 134 -10.22 -15.04 -3.19
CA ASN A 134 -10.95 -16.15 -2.57
C ASN A 134 -11.30 -17.25 -3.59
N ALA A 135 -11.65 -16.91 -4.82
CA ALA A 135 -11.98 -17.85 -5.89
C ALA A 135 -10.79 -18.75 -6.30
N SER A 136 -9.55 -18.43 -5.92
CA SER A 136 -8.37 -19.25 -6.20
C SER A 136 -8.03 -20.25 -5.08
N ILE A 137 -8.70 -20.13 -3.93
CA ILE A 137 -8.44 -20.94 -2.74
C ILE A 137 -9.24 -22.22 -2.81
N THR A 138 -8.58 -23.35 -2.66
CA THR A 138 -9.21 -24.68 -2.58
C THR A 138 -9.01 -25.29 -1.18
N HIS A 139 -9.66 -26.42 -0.91
CA HIS A 139 -9.48 -27.18 0.33
C HIS A 139 -8.08 -27.76 0.52
N GLU A 140 -7.25 -27.78 -0.53
CA GLU A 140 -5.86 -28.20 -0.48
C GLU A 140 -4.92 -27.11 0.07
N ASN A 141 -5.37 -25.86 0.07
CA ASN A 141 -4.57 -24.74 0.53
C ASN A 141 -4.67 -24.56 2.04
N ASN A 142 -3.53 -24.42 2.70
CA ASN A 142 -3.43 -24.05 4.11
C ASN A 142 -3.55 -22.53 4.26
N VAL A 143 -4.75 -21.98 4.08
CA VAL A 143 -5.00 -20.55 4.19
C VAL A 143 -5.25 -20.20 5.65
N THR A 144 -4.43 -19.31 6.18
CA THR A 144 -4.60 -18.76 7.53
C THR A 144 -5.53 -17.54 7.50
N SER A 145 -6.13 -17.18 8.64
CA SER A 145 -7.02 -16.02 8.73
C SER A 145 -6.40 -14.72 8.25
N TYR A 146 -5.09 -14.55 8.45
CA TYR A 146 -4.37 -13.37 7.93
C TYR A 146 -3.99 -13.46 6.44
N ASP A 147 -4.21 -14.60 5.78
CA ASP A 147 -4.04 -14.78 4.33
C ASP A 147 -5.37 -14.82 3.57
N ASN A 148 -6.49 -14.74 4.29
CA ASN A 148 -7.83 -14.69 3.72
C ASN A 148 -8.38 -13.26 3.83
N ALA A 149 -8.58 -12.60 2.71
CA ALA A 149 -9.02 -11.21 2.68
C ALA A 149 -10.38 -11.00 3.36
N ARG A 150 -11.31 -11.96 3.23
CA ARG A 150 -12.63 -11.89 3.87
C ARG A 150 -12.51 -12.02 5.39
N GLU A 151 -11.72 -12.97 5.88
CA GLU A 151 -11.48 -13.14 7.31
C GLU A 151 -10.75 -11.94 7.93
N ILE A 152 -9.76 -11.36 7.21
CA ILE A 152 -9.11 -10.11 7.66
C ILE A 152 -10.17 -9.02 7.80
N LEU A 153 -11.04 -8.82 6.80
CA LEU A 153 -12.09 -7.80 6.81
C LEU A 153 -13.14 -8.07 7.89
N GLU A 154 -13.50 -9.32 8.11
CA GLU A 154 -14.45 -9.73 9.14
C GLU A 154 -13.95 -9.48 10.56
N ASN A 155 -12.65 -9.59 10.79
CA ASN A 155 -12.02 -9.36 12.10
C ASN A 155 -11.72 -7.88 12.39
N VAL A 156 -11.92 -6.98 11.43
CA VAL A 156 -11.77 -5.54 11.64
C VAL A 156 -13.03 -4.98 12.32
N GLU A 157 -12.82 -4.27 13.42
CA GLU A 157 -13.88 -3.51 14.09
C GLU A 157 -13.96 -2.12 13.44
N GLY A 158 -14.84 -1.88 12.49
CA GLY A 158 -15.08 -0.58 11.86
C GLY A 158 -14.35 0.66 12.41
N PRO A 159 -14.54 1.82 11.86
CA PRO A 159 -15.41 2.11 10.72
C PRO A 159 -14.84 1.54 9.41
N TYR A 160 -15.73 1.15 8.51
CA TYR A 160 -15.34 0.77 7.15
C TYR A 160 -15.56 1.96 6.24
N ALA A 161 -14.60 2.24 5.39
CA ALA A 161 -14.70 3.30 4.40
C ALA A 161 -14.03 2.91 3.09
N VAL A 162 -14.49 3.48 1.99
CA VAL A 162 -13.91 3.29 0.67
C VAL A 162 -13.61 4.63 0.01
N ALA A 163 -12.49 4.69 -0.67
CA ALA A 163 -12.04 5.85 -1.41
C ALA A 163 -11.70 5.48 -2.85
N PRO A 164 -11.69 6.48 -3.76
CA PRO A 164 -11.10 6.30 -5.08
C PRO A 164 -9.63 5.89 -5.00
N CYS A 165 -9.15 5.18 -6.01
CA CYS A 165 -7.76 4.78 -6.06
C CYS A 165 -6.84 5.98 -6.37
N VAL A 166 -6.03 6.40 -5.42
CA VAL A 166 -5.09 7.53 -5.58
C VAL A 166 -4.08 7.30 -6.71
N CYS A 167 -3.57 6.07 -6.88
CA CYS A 167 -2.65 5.74 -7.97
C CYS A 167 -3.33 5.91 -9.35
N ALA A 168 -4.61 5.51 -9.48
CA ALA A 168 -5.36 5.71 -10.73
C ALA A 168 -5.60 7.20 -11.01
N GLN A 169 -5.95 7.99 -9.98
CA GLN A 169 -6.07 9.45 -10.11
C GLN A 169 -4.76 10.11 -10.55
N ALA A 170 -3.63 9.71 -9.94
CA ALA A 170 -2.32 10.24 -10.31
C ALA A 170 -1.98 9.94 -11.78
N ARG A 171 -2.21 8.69 -12.23
CA ARG A 171 -1.96 8.31 -13.63
C ARG A 171 -2.87 9.06 -14.61
N GLU A 172 -4.14 9.27 -14.26
CA GLU A 172 -5.09 10.02 -15.09
C GLU A 172 -4.67 11.49 -15.27
N LEU A 173 -4.18 12.15 -14.21
CA LEU A 173 -3.67 13.53 -14.25
C LEU A 173 -2.49 13.72 -15.21
N ILE A 174 -1.73 12.65 -15.49
CA ILE A 174 -0.62 12.67 -16.45
C ILE A 174 -0.97 11.97 -17.78
N GLY A 175 -2.27 11.75 -18.03
CA GLY A 175 -2.78 11.24 -19.31
C GLY A 175 -2.71 9.72 -19.47
N ARG A 176 -2.55 8.95 -18.39
CA ARG A 176 -2.55 7.47 -18.39
C ARG A 176 -3.81 6.96 -17.70
N LYS A 177 -4.85 6.68 -18.45
CA LYS A 177 -6.11 6.16 -17.89
C LYS A 177 -5.94 4.72 -17.38
N CYS A 178 -6.59 4.41 -16.25
CA CYS A 178 -6.70 3.03 -15.77
C CYS A 178 -7.57 2.20 -16.72
N GLU A 179 -7.18 0.95 -16.94
CA GLU A 179 -7.91 -0.01 -17.78
C GLU A 179 -9.13 -0.62 -17.07
N HIS A 180 -9.25 -0.42 -15.76
CA HIS A 180 -10.36 -0.92 -14.94
C HIS A 180 -11.34 0.20 -14.62
N ASP A 181 -12.63 -0.07 -14.77
CA ASP A 181 -13.72 0.91 -14.50
C ASP A 181 -14.02 1.07 -13.01
N MET A 182 -13.57 0.16 -12.14
CA MET A 182 -13.77 0.23 -10.71
C MET A 182 -12.96 1.40 -10.11
N ILE A 183 -13.62 2.47 -9.68
CA ILE A 183 -13.01 3.68 -9.14
C ILE A 183 -12.73 3.55 -7.65
N GLU A 184 -13.76 3.18 -6.85
CA GLU A 184 -13.67 2.98 -5.40
C GLU A 184 -13.06 1.61 -5.09
N ARG A 185 -11.77 1.57 -4.78
CA ARG A 185 -11.03 0.34 -4.52
C ARG A 185 -9.90 0.49 -3.50
N CYS A 186 -9.88 1.62 -2.78
CA CYS A 186 -9.03 1.83 -1.64
C CYS A 186 -9.90 1.73 -0.38
N MET A 187 -9.92 0.57 0.26
CA MET A 187 -10.66 0.36 1.50
C MET A 187 -9.80 0.73 2.68
N VAL A 188 -10.31 1.60 3.54
CA VAL A 188 -9.61 2.08 4.73
C VAL A 188 -10.48 1.89 5.97
N ASN A 189 -9.83 1.65 7.10
CA ASN A 189 -10.46 1.50 8.38
C ASN A 189 -10.03 2.67 9.27
N SER A 190 -10.55 3.86 8.94
CA SER A 190 -10.11 5.10 9.57
C SER A 190 -11.22 6.15 9.60
N GLN A 191 -11.63 6.52 10.83
CA GLN A 191 -12.59 7.60 11.05
C GLN A 191 -12.08 8.93 10.48
N SER A 192 -10.79 9.19 10.57
CA SER A 192 -10.18 10.41 10.05
C SER A 192 -10.40 10.59 8.53
N TYR A 193 -10.35 9.52 7.73
CA TYR A 193 -10.64 9.61 6.30
C TYR A 193 -12.11 9.95 6.01
N ILE A 194 -13.03 9.49 6.86
CA ILE A 194 -14.47 9.78 6.76
C ILE A 194 -14.72 11.24 7.15
N ASP A 195 -14.27 11.65 8.33
CA ASP A 195 -14.48 13.00 8.88
C ASP A 195 -13.94 14.10 7.97
N LEU A 196 -12.91 13.77 7.22
CA LEU A 196 -12.20 14.69 6.35
C LEU A 196 -12.71 14.64 4.90
N GLY A 197 -13.70 13.76 4.61
CA GLY A 197 -14.31 13.60 3.29
C GLY A 197 -13.40 12.97 2.23
N ASP A 198 -12.34 12.27 2.65
CA ASP A 198 -11.40 11.60 1.76
C ASP A 198 -11.90 10.20 1.37
N ALA A 199 -12.74 9.59 2.22
CA ALA A 199 -13.39 8.32 1.98
C ALA A 199 -14.88 8.37 2.37
N ARG A 200 -15.67 7.56 1.71
CA ARG A 200 -17.09 7.36 2.01
C ARG A 200 -17.23 6.24 3.03
N GLU A 201 -17.98 6.47 4.10
CA GLU A 201 -18.35 5.42 5.04
C GLU A 201 -19.23 4.36 4.36
N ILE A 202 -18.96 3.10 4.65
CA ILE A 202 -19.67 1.95 4.11
C ILE A 202 -20.01 0.94 5.19
N SER A 203 -20.99 0.09 4.91
CA SER A 203 -21.26 -1.06 5.78
C SER A 203 -20.24 -2.18 5.57
N LYS A 204 -20.13 -3.10 6.53
CA LYS A 204 -19.32 -4.32 6.39
C LYS A 204 -19.77 -5.17 5.19
N VAL A 205 -21.08 -5.23 4.94
CA VAL A 205 -21.64 -5.96 3.79
C VAL A 205 -21.14 -5.34 2.49
N GLU A 206 -21.23 -4.03 2.36
CA GLU A 206 -20.74 -3.31 1.18
C GLU A 206 -19.22 -3.46 1.00
N ALA A 207 -18.44 -3.49 2.09
CA ALA A 207 -17.00 -3.74 2.03
C ALA A 207 -16.68 -5.12 1.46
N LEU A 208 -17.45 -6.15 1.82
CA LEU A 208 -17.33 -7.50 1.27
C LEU A 208 -17.76 -7.57 -0.21
N GLU A 209 -18.77 -6.80 -0.61
CA GLU A 209 -19.18 -6.67 -2.01
C GLU A 209 -18.11 -5.97 -2.86
N ILE A 210 -17.49 -4.90 -2.35
CA ILE A 210 -16.38 -4.21 -3.01
C ILE A 210 -15.19 -5.16 -3.19
N LEU A 211 -14.88 -5.96 -2.18
CA LEU A 211 -13.82 -6.96 -2.25
C LEU A 211 -14.13 -8.00 -3.34
N GLN A 212 -15.36 -8.52 -3.40
CA GLN A 212 -15.79 -9.47 -4.43
C GLN A 212 -15.71 -8.87 -5.83
N ASN A 213 -16.22 -7.64 -6.00
CA ASN A 213 -16.15 -6.93 -7.27
C ASN A 213 -14.70 -6.73 -7.75
N GLY A 214 -13.77 -6.48 -6.82
CA GLY A 214 -12.34 -6.40 -7.12
C GLY A 214 -11.75 -7.74 -7.59
N GLU A 215 -12.12 -8.84 -6.95
CA GLU A 215 -11.74 -10.20 -7.38
C GLU A 215 -12.28 -10.50 -8.80
N ASP A 216 -13.56 -10.19 -9.04
CA ASP A 216 -14.21 -10.40 -10.32
C ASP A 216 -13.60 -9.53 -11.43
N ALA A 217 -13.14 -8.33 -11.09
CA ALA A 217 -12.41 -7.45 -12.00
C ALA A 217 -10.94 -7.87 -12.23
N GLY A 218 -10.43 -8.90 -11.56
CA GLY A 218 -9.05 -9.38 -11.68
C GLY A 218 -8.04 -8.48 -10.98
N LEU A 219 -8.45 -7.75 -9.94
CA LEU A 219 -7.57 -6.92 -9.14
C LEU A 219 -6.82 -7.76 -8.09
N VAL A 220 -5.62 -7.34 -7.77
CA VAL A 220 -4.77 -7.94 -6.73
C VAL A 220 -5.15 -7.36 -5.37
N ILE A 221 -5.40 -8.23 -4.40
CA ILE A 221 -5.72 -7.83 -3.03
C ILE A 221 -4.43 -7.62 -2.26
N GLN A 222 -4.21 -6.39 -1.81
CA GLN A 222 -3.03 -6.00 -1.02
C GLN A 222 -3.45 -5.35 0.30
N PRO A 223 -3.60 -6.11 1.38
CA PRO A 223 -3.71 -5.56 2.72
C PRO A 223 -2.37 -5.03 3.23
N GLY A 224 -2.40 -4.18 4.25
CA GLY A 224 -1.21 -3.85 5.03
C GLY A 224 -0.52 -5.12 5.55
N ASN A 225 0.80 -5.12 5.64
CA ASN A 225 1.57 -6.31 6.04
C ASN A 225 1.51 -6.54 7.55
N SER A 226 0.31 -6.76 8.05
CA SER A 226 0.05 -7.15 9.45
C SER A 226 -1.14 -8.10 9.53
N LYS A 227 -1.30 -8.82 10.65
CA LYS A 227 -2.44 -9.69 10.88
C LYS A 227 -3.73 -8.88 10.96
N ASN A 228 -3.67 -7.75 11.66
CA ASN A 228 -4.76 -6.78 11.79
C ASN A 228 -4.51 -5.61 10.83
N ALA A 229 -4.77 -5.83 9.55
CA ALA A 229 -4.57 -4.82 8.53
C ALA A 229 -5.66 -3.74 8.61
N GLY A 230 -5.26 -2.46 8.70
CA GLY A 230 -6.16 -1.32 8.75
C GLY A 230 -6.69 -0.85 7.38
N GLY A 231 -6.47 -1.61 6.33
CA GLY A 231 -6.95 -1.28 5.00
C GLY A 231 -6.49 -2.27 3.93
N PHE A 232 -7.11 -2.14 2.76
CA PHE A 232 -6.89 -2.98 1.59
C PHE A 232 -6.78 -2.10 0.35
N CYS A 233 -5.78 -2.38 -0.48
CA CYS A 233 -5.76 -1.90 -1.85
C CYS A 233 -6.21 -3.02 -2.78
N LEU A 234 -7.10 -2.72 -3.73
CA LEU A 234 -7.45 -3.58 -4.85
C LEU A 234 -6.69 -3.05 -6.08
N CYS A 235 -5.56 -3.67 -6.36
CA CYS A 235 -4.51 -3.13 -7.24
C CYS A 235 -4.56 -3.73 -8.65
N CYS A 236 -4.28 -2.91 -9.66
CA CYS A 236 -4.12 -3.35 -11.04
C CYS A 236 -2.66 -3.24 -11.50
N GLY A 237 -2.27 -4.05 -12.48
CA GLY A 237 -0.94 -3.99 -13.07
C GLY A 237 -0.69 -2.78 -13.96
N CYS A 238 -1.73 -2.01 -14.35
CA CYS A 238 -1.61 -0.88 -15.28
C CYS A 238 -1.30 0.45 -14.60
N CYS A 239 -1.87 0.74 -13.43
CA CYS A 239 -1.72 2.07 -12.79
C CYS A 239 -1.26 2.05 -11.33
N CYS A 240 -1.29 0.90 -10.64
CA CYS A 240 -0.78 0.82 -9.27
C CYS A 240 0.73 1.11 -9.23
N GLY A 241 1.15 2.13 -8.45
CA GLY A 241 2.55 2.49 -8.32
C GLY A 241 3.44 1.33 -7.84
N ILE A 242 2.90 0.42 -7.06
CA ILE A 242 3.64 -0.75 -6.57
C ILE A 242 3.78 -1.81 -7.67
N LEU A 243 2.66 -2.30 -8.23
CA LEU A 243 2.71 -3.42 -9.19
C LEU A 243 3.34 -3.02 -10.52
N SER A 244 3.01 -1.83 -11.05
CA SER A 244 3.55 -1.37 -12.35
C SER A 244 5.06 -1.17 -12.31
N ASN A 245 5.62 -0.71 -11.19
CA ASN A 245 7.06 -0.54 -11.04
C ASN A 245 7.77 -1.84 -10.62
N ALA A 246 7.12 -2.70 -9.83
CA ALA A 246 7.67 -4.02 -9.50
C ALA A 246 7.88 -4.89 -10.74
N LYS A 247 7.06 -4.74 -11.78
CA LYS A 247 7.27 -5.42 -13.07
C LYS A 247 8.63 -5.13 -13.71
N LEU A 248 9.22 -3.96 -13.44
CA LEU A 248 10.51 -3.54 -13.98
C LEU A 248 11.70 -4.18 -13.24
N LEU A 249 11.45 -4.82 -12.09
CA LEU A 249 12.47 -5.54 -11.34
C LEU A 249 12.70 -6.93 -11.96
N GLU A 250 13.92 -7.44 -11.79
CA GLU A 250 14.30 -8.76 -12.33
C GLU A 250 13.54 -9.90 -11.62
N LYS A 251 13.50 -9.86 -10.28
CA LYS A 251 12.88 -10.89 -9.42
C LYS A 251 11.89 -10.28 -8.42
N PRO A 252 10.80 -9.71 -8.90
CA PRO A 252 9.88 -8.98 -8.00
C PRO A 252 9.26 -9.88 -6.92
N ALA A 253 9.05 -11.17 -7.18
CA ALA A 253 8.42 -12.09 -6.24
C ALA A 253 9.21 -12.28 -4.93
N GLU A 254 10.52 -12.02 -4.93
CA GLU A 254 11.36 -12.10 -3.73
C GLU A 254 11.06 -10.96 -2.74
N LEU A 255 10.51 -9.85 -3.24
CA LEU A 255 10.21 -8.66 -2.45
C LEU A 255 8.76 -8.61 -1.95
N PHE A 256 7.88 -9.45 -2.49
CA PHE A 256 6.49 -9.49 -2.04
C PHE A 256 6.29 -10.46 -0.88
N ALA A 257 5.65 -9.98 0.19
CA ALA A 257 5.19 -10.86 1.27
C ALA A 257 3.96 -11.63 0.79
N THR A 258 4.17 -12.88 0.38
CA THR A 258 3.10 -13.80 -0.01
C THR A 258 3.47 -15.23 0.34
N ASN A 259 2.48 -16.02 0.75
CA ASN A 259 2.63 -17.42 1.14
C ASN A 259 2.28 -18.40 0.00
N TYR A 260 2.01 -17.88 -1.19
CA TYR A 260 1.49 -18.66 -2.32
C TYR A 260 2.22 -18.35 -3.62
N PHE A 261 2.05 -19.26 -4.58
CA PHE A 261 2.39 -19.09 -5.99
C PHE A 261 1.40 -19.89 -6.84
N SER A 262 1.32 -19.59 -8.14
CA SER A 262 0.50 -20.36 -9.07
C SER A 262 1.33 -21.41 -9.81
N GLU A 263 0.73 -22.55 -10.11
CA GLU A 263 1.30 -23.67 -10.85
C GLU A 263 0.31 -24.14 -11.93
N VAL A 264 0.86 -24.61 -13.04
CA VAL A 264 0.05 -25.07 -14.19
C VAL A 264 0.08 -26.60 -14.26
N ASP A 265 -1.07 -27.19 -14.46
CA ASP A 265 -1.20 -28.56 -14.96
C ASP A 265 -1.11 -28.50 -16.50
N GLU A 266 0.00 -28.97 -17.04
CA GLU A 266 0.27 -28.91 -18.49
C GLU A 266 -0.66 -29.83 -19.30
N GLU A 267 -1.18 -30.93 -18.70
CA GLU A 267 -2.08 -31.86 -19.35
C GLU A 267 -3.47 -31.25 -19.57
N GLU A 268 -3.92 -30.40 -18.64
CA GLU A 268 -5.21 -29.71 -18.71
C GLU A 268 -5.13 -28.34 -19.44
N CYS A 269 -3.91 -27.84 -19.69
CA CYS A 269 -3.71 -26.52 -20.26
C CYS A 269 -3.98 -26.49 -21.77
N THR A 270 -4.92 -25.65 -22.21
CA THR A 270 -5.28 -25.47 -23.63
C THR A 270 -4.49 -24.39 -24.35
N GLY A 271 -3.55 -23.72 -23.71
CA GLY A 271 -2.75 -22.61 -24.31
C GLY A 271 -3.55 -21.37 -24.70
N CYS A 272 -4.74 -21.14 -24.10
CA CYS A 272 -5.72 -20.12 -24.52
C CYS A 272 -5.29 -18.66 -24.23
N ARG A 273 -4.16 -18.42 -23.56
CA ARG A 273 -3.58 -17.09 -23.21
C ARG A 273 -4.38 -16.25 -22.22
N THR A 274 -5.51 -16.71 -21.69
CA THR A 274 -6.29 -15.93 -20.73
C THR A 274 -5.45 -15.53 -19.50
N CYS A 275 -4.68 -16.47 -18.95
CA CYS A 275 -3.83 -16.23 -17.78
C CYS A 275 -2.68 -15.24 -18.03
N GLU A 276 -2.09 -15.26 -19.23
CA GLU A 276 -1.06 -14.30 -19.65
C GLU A 276 -1.63 -12.88 -19.68
N ASN A 277 -2.80 -12.70 -20.29
CA ASN A 277 -3.46 -11.39 -20.44
C ASN A 277 -3.89 -10.77 -19.10
N VAL A 278 -4.23 -11.58 -18.10
CA VAL A 278 -4.69 -11.07 -16.80
C VAL A 278 -3.59 -10.99 -15.75
N CYS A 279 -2.38 -11.46 -16.04
CA CYS A 279 -1.30 -11.47 -15.06
C CYS A 279 -0.80 -10.05 -14.74
N PRO A 280 -0.98 -9.56 -13.51
CA PRO A 280 -0.58 -8.19 -13.17
C PRO A 280 0.94 -7.99 -13.08
N MET A 281 1.73 -9.09 -13.13
CA MET A 281 3.18 -9.08 -12.95
C MET A 281 3.96 -9.57 -14.18
N ASP A 282 3.28 -9.83 -15.30
CA ASP A 282 3.87 -10.40 -16.51
C ASP A 282 4.70 -11.67 -16.19
N ALA A 283 4.15 -12.50 -15.30
CA ALA A 283 4.79 -13.72 -14.82
C ALA A 283 4.50 -14.95 -15.68
N ILE A 284 3.66 -14.83 -16.70
CA ILE A 284 3.16 -15.95 -17.48
C ILE A 284 3.52 -15.75 -18.93
N ILE A 285 4.05 -16.79 -19.54
CA ILE A 285 4.32 -16.87 -20.98
C ILE A 285 3.68 -18.14 -21.53
N ILE A 286 3.18 -18.05 -22.79
CA ILE A 286 2.57 -19.18 -23.47
C ILE A 286 3.46 -19.57 -24.65
N ASN A 287 3.96 -20.80 -24.64
CA ASN A 287 4.56 -21.43 -25.80
C ASN A 287 3.55 -22.42 -26.40
N GLU A 288 3.33 -23.58 -26.06
CA GLU A 288 2.20 -24.45 -26.39
C GLU A 288 1.21 -24.49 -25.22
N VAL A 289 1.75 -24.56 -24.01
CA VAL A 289 1.04 -24.46 -22.74
C VAL A 289 1.55 -23.25 -21.94
N SER A 290 0.87 -22.96 -20.85
CA SER A 290 1.25 -21.86 -19.93
C SER A 290 2.48 -22.24 -19.11
N HIS A 291 3.44 -21.30 -19.00
CA HIS A 291 4.59 -21.41 -18.10
C HIS A 291 4.61 -20.22 -17.15
N ILE A 292 4.67 -20.48 -15.85
CA ILE A 292 4.67 -19.46 -14.80
C ILE A 292 6.08 -19.26 -14.27
N ASN A 293 6.63 -18.07 -14.46
CA ASN A 293 7.89 -17.67 -13.84
C ASN A 293 7.70 -17.39 -12.35
N ARG A 294 8.21 -18.27 -11.50
CA ARG A 294 8.13 -18.17 -10.03
C ARG A 294 8.87 -16.96 -9.45
N GLU A 295 9.89 -16.44 -10.12
CA GLU A 295 10.60 -15.23 -9.71
C GLU A 295 9.78 -13.95 -9.91
N ARG A 296 8.68 -14.04 -10.67
CA ARG A 296 7.74 -12.96 -10.93
C ARG A 296 6.36 -13.17 -10.31
N CYS A 297 5.99 -14.41 -10.01
CA CYS A 297 4.67 -14.75 -9.48
C CYS A 297 4.53 -14.32 -8.01
N ILE A 298 3.59 -13.41 -7.74
CA ILE A 298 3.28 -12.89 -6.39
C ILE A 298 2.14 -13.63 -5.69
N GLY A 299 1.65 -14.74 -6.25
CA GLY A 299 0.64 -15.60 -5.61
C GLY A 299 -0.73 -14.96 -5.41
N CYS A 300 -1.11 -14.00 -6.24
CA CYS A 300 -2.39 -13.29 -6.13
C CYS A 300 -3.61 -14.12 -6.54
N GLY A 301 -3.43 -15.25 -7.28
CA GLY A 301 -4.49 -16.14 -7.69
C GLY A 301 -5.38 -15.68 -8.84
N VAL A 302 -5.16 -14.48 -9.41
CA VAL A 302 -6.01 -13.95 -10.51
C VAL A 302 -6.05 -14.88 -11.71
N CYS A 303 -4.91 -15.43 -12.13
CA CYS A 303 -4.84 -16.37 -13.24
C CYS A 303 -5.58 -17.69 -12.95
N VAL A 304 -5.65 -18.12 -11.70
CA VAL A 304 -6.38 -19.32 -11.28
C VAL A 304 -7.87 -19.14 -11.53
N SER A 305 -8.46 -18.06 -11.02
CA SER A 305 -9.91 -17.80 -11.16
C SER A 305 -10.36 -17.50 -12.57
N LYS A 306 -9.43 -17.16 -13.47
CA LYS A 306 -9.74 -16.82 -14.88
C LYS A 306 -9.38 -17.93 -15.85
N CYS A 307 -8.85 -19.06 -15.39
CA CYS A 307 -8.50 -20.18 -16.25
C CYS A 307 -9.75 -20.96 -16.69
N PRO A 308 -10.14 -20.96 -17.98
CA PRO A 308 -11.37 -21.60 -18.42
C PRO A 308 -11.27 -23.14 -18.44
N SER A 309 -10.06 -23.71 -18.44
CA SER A 309 -9.82 -25.16 -18.35
C SER A 309 -9.42 -25.62 -16.94
N GLU A 310 -9.46 -24.70 -15.95
CA GLU A 310 -9.09 -24.97 -14.55
C GLU A 310 -7.67 -25.54 -14.36
N ALA A 311 -6.82 -25.42 -15.39
CA ALA A 311 -5.45 -25.94 -15.42
C ALA A 311 -4.45 -25.21 -14.51
N ILE A 312 -4.84 -24.13 -13.83
CA ILE A 312 -3.94 -23.36 -12.96
C ILE A 312 -4.41 -23.45 -11.52
N HIS A 313 -3.47 -23.83 -10.65
CA HIS A 313 -3.74 -24.04 -9.23
C HIS A 313 -2.90 -23.12 -8.37
N LEU A 314 -3.48 -22.67 -7.25
CA LEU A 314 -2.74 -22.00 -6.19
C LEU A 314 -1.98 -23.06 -5.37
N ARG A 315 -0.71 -22.78 -5.07
CA ARG A 315 0.15 -23.65 -4.26
C ARG A 315 0.74 -22.91 -3.08
N ASP A 316 0.89 -23.59 -1.99
CA ASP A 316 1.54 -23.09 -0.78
C ASP A 316 3.06 -23.03 -0.94
N LYS A 317 3.69 -21.95 -0.49
CA LYS A 317 5.16 -21.93 -0.31
C LYS A 317 5.54 -22.81 0.90
N GLU A 318 6.64 -23.53 0.80
CA GLU A 318 7.17 -24.35 1.90
C GLU A 318 7.41 -23.53 3.17
N LYS A 319 8.03 -22.34 2.98
CA LYS A 319 8.27 -21.40 4.08
C LYS A 319 7.19 -20.33 4.10
N LYS A 320 6.36 -20.38 5.13
CA LYS A 320 5.33 -19.38 5.36
C LYS A 320 5.88 -18.13 6.06
N ILE A 321 5.42 -16.97 5.61
CA ILE A 321 5.71 -15.67 6.23
C ILE A 321 4.54 -15.35 7.16
N VAL A 322 4.84 -15.17 8.44
CA VAL A 322 3.85 -14.69 9.44
C VAL A 322 4.02 -13.18 9.57
N PRO A 323 2.99 -12.39 9.23
CA PRO A 323 3.08 -10.94 9.33
C PRO A 323 3.11 -10.46 10.80
N PRO A 324 3.61 -9.24 11.05
CA PRO A 324 3.50 -8.58 12.35
C PRO A 324 2.04 -8.50 12.85
N GLU A 325 1.82 -8.27 14.14
CA GLU A 325 0.46 -8.23 14.71
C GLU A 325 -0.37 -7.06 14.18
N ASN A 326 0.25 -5.87 14.07
CA ASN A 326 -0.40 -4.64 13.60
C ASN A 326 0.61 -3.71 12.90
N SER A 327 0.12 -2.61 12.34
CA SER A 327 0.94 -1.64 11.61
C SER A 327 2.02 -0.99 12.48
N SER A 328 1.74 -0.73 13.77
CA SER A 328 2.74 -0.16 14.69
C SER A 328 3.89 -1.13 14.95
N ASP A 329 3.60 -2.42 15.10
CA ASP A 329 4.61 -3.48 15.25
C ASP A 329 5.45 -3.63 13.96
N LEU A 330 4.81 -3.56 12.79
CA LEU A 330 5.51 -3.57 11.50
C LEU A 330 6.51 -2.40 11.40
N ILE A 331 6.06 -1.18 11.67
CA ILE A 331 6.92 0.02 11.59
C ILE A 331 8.06 -0.04 12.61
N ALA A 332 7.79 -0.52 13.83
CA ALA A 332 8.83 -0.69 14.84
C ALA A 332 9.91 -1.69 14.38
N LYS A 333 9.52 -2.81 13.76
CA LYS A 333 10.43 -3.81 13.20
C LYS A 333 11.23 -3.26 12.03
N ILE A 334 10.60 -2.52 11.10
CA ILE A 334 11.29 -1.86 9.98
C ILE A 334 12.33 -0.88 10.52
N THR A 335 11.95 -0.02 11.48
CA THR A 335 12.84 0.97 12.09
C THR A 335 14.04 0.31 12.78
N LYS A 336 13.78 -0.73 13.59
CA LYS A 336 14.85 -1.49 14.24
C LYS A 336 15.83 -2.09 13.23
N LYS A 337 15.30 -2.72 12.17
CA LYS A 337 16.12 -3.34 11.14
C LYS A 337 16.98 -2.32 10.39
N LYS A 338 16.46 -1.12 10.12
CA LYS A 338 17.23 -0.03 9.52
C LYS A 338 18.38 0.44 10.40
N ILE A 339 18.15 0.57 11.70
CA ILE A 339 19.22 0.93 12.66
C ILE A 339 20.32 -0.14 12.66
N GLU A 340 19.95 -1.43 12.68
CA GLU A 340 20.92 -2.54 12.60
C GLU A 340 21.75 -2.50 11.30
N LEU A 341 21.15 -2.16 10.18
CA LEU A 341 21.82 -2.07 8.87
C LEU A 341 22.69 -0.81 8.70
N SER A 342 22.53 0.18 9.58
CA SER A 342 23.30 1.44 9.56
C SER A 342 24.56 1.39 10.44
N GLN A 343 24.72 0.33 11.24
CA GLN A 343 25.89 0.06 12.09
C GLN A 343 26.91 -0.83 11.39
#